data_25da6e2f2a7f1638ce3658ab52322f42
#
_entry.id   25da6e2f2a7f1638ce3658ab52322f42
#
_cell.length_a   1.000
_cell.length_b   1.000
_cell.length_c   1.000
_cell.angle_alpha   90.00
_cell.angle_beta   90.00
_cell.angle_gamma   90.00
#
_symmetry.space_group_name_H-M   'P 1'
#
loop_
_entity.id
_entity.type
_entity.pdbx_description
1 polymer ?
#
loop_
_entity_poly.entity_id
_entity_poly.type
_entity_poly.pdbx_seq_one_letter_code
_entity_poly.pdbx_strand_id
1 'polypeptide(L)'
;MIRFINRIHAGHLRWPYSTFWLGLFILSSMMVACTPKPVWKSYHPVSQDSYPGVHWEKADYPEQLGWSSEKLALARNFSKAIGSDGVMIVDNGIVVDAWGDISRNYQCHSMRKSILSALIGIHVEKGDIDLSATIGELGIDDRYPSLSATEKKATVGDLIMARSGVYHPALGEAASMKGMRPKRHSHAPGTFWYYNNWDFNALGTIFELETGTRIFEEFDRRVADPLQMEDFNVGNCKYLSWSDYRSAPYSIHDYYLFRMSARDLARFGLLFLRQGRWKSQQIISSEWIRESTANHSEWGQDGGYGYMWWTGIHGGLLPNVSLKAHSYLASGYGGHKLIVLPFRNLVIVHRVNTDSVGRRPMSHQIGRLLWLILSAAGEGDIGPDPSIAAAAGKKLDQTDLKRLLKNGSRWMIPNKGIFMGGRHLVISCTTDGTMLFCPYEETEFKGKWWISGDRFYFKILGLRSYFELIRNGNFITLFDATGTMFGEFEAPSI
;
A
#
# COMPACT_ATOMS: atom_id res chain seq x y z
N MET A 1 -25.83 25.84 -52.09
CA MET A 1 -26.39 26.93 -52.91
C MET A 1 -26.34 28.21 -52.07
N ILE A 2 -25.35 29.06 -52.39
CA ILE A 2 -25.35 30.53 -52.39
C ILE A 2 -25.60 31.22 -51.03
N ARG A 3 -24.55 31.80 -50.37
CA ARG A 3 -23.99 33.15 -50.49
C ARG A 3 -24.98 34.30 -50.26
N PHE A 4 -24.68 35.20 -49.28
CA PHE A 4 -24.46 36.62 -49.37
C PHE A 4 -24.30 37.21 -47.93
N ILE A 5 -23.22 37.68 -47.48
CA ILE A 5 -22.41 38.93 -47.67
C ILE A 5 -23.14 40.21 -47.26
N ASN A 6 -22.48 40.86 -46.33
CA ASN A 6 -22.13 42.27 -46.15
C ASN A 6 -22.86 43.14 -45.14
N ARG A 7 -22.02 43.61 -44.20
CA ARG A 7 -21.61 45.01 -43.88
C ARG A 7 -22.68 45.96 -43.36
N ILE A 8 -22.43 46.66 -42.28
CA ILE A 8 -21.85 48.00 -42.08
C ILE A 8 -22.27 48.48 -40.67
N HIS A 9 -21.55 49.01 -39.87
CA HIS A 9 -20.91 50.23 -39.47
C HIS A 9 -20.80 50.41 -37.95
N ALA A 10 -19.69 51.04 -37.60
CA ALA A 10 -19.24 51.42 -36.28
C ALA A 10 -20.13 52.46 -35.58
N GLY A 11 -20.18 52.34 -34.26
CA GLY A 11 -20.68 53.38 -33.39
C GLY A 11 -20.04 53.26 -32.02
N HIS A 12 -19.05 54.09 -31.73
CA HIS A 12 -18.38 54.21 -30.44
C HIS A 12 -19.34 54.68 -29.36
N LEU A 13 -19.44 53.94 -28.27
CA LEU A 13 -19.82 54.51 -26.98
C LEU A 13 -18.99 53.83 -25.88
N ARG A 14 -18.02 54.59 -25.36
CA ARG A 14 -17.26 54.28 -24.15
C ARG A 14 -18.15 54.44 -22.93
N TRP A 15 -18.22 53.36 -22.12
CA TRP A 15 -18.65 53.47 -20.72
C TRP A 15 -17.57 52.83 -19.83
N PRO A 16 -17.31 53.38 -18.63
CA PRO A 16 -16.13 53.04 -17.86
C PRO A 16 -16.34 51.74 -17.06
N TYR A 17 -15.42 50.78 -17.27
CA TYR A 17 -15.29 49.60 -16.44
C TYR A 17 -14.58 49.95 -15.13
N SER A 18 -15.33 50.23 -14.10
CA SER A 18 -14.80 50.15 -12.73
C SER A 18 -16.00 50.20 -11.78
N THR A 19 -16.53 49.01 -11.41
CA THR A 19 -17.28 48.77 -10.15
C THR A 19 -18.06 47.43 -10.12
N PHE A 20 -17.70 46.43 -10.92
CA PHE A 20 -18.45 45.13 -10.87
C PHE A 20 -17.61 43.91 -10.51
N TRP A 21 -16.39 44.06 -9.96
CA TRP A 21 -15.52 42.91 -9.59
C TRP A 21 -15.26 42.80 -8.10
N LEU A 22 -15.99 43.48 -7.22
CA LEU A 22 -15.84 43.35 -5.76
C LEU A 22 -16.93 42.48 -5.10
N GLY A 23 -17.91 42.03 -5.87
CA GLY A 23 -19.03 41.25 -5.32
C GLY A 23 -18.91 39.71 -5.46
N LEU A 24 -17.98 39.19 -6.28
CA LEU A 24 -17.87 37.74 -6.53
C LEU A 24 -16.70 37.05 -5.81
N PHE A 25 -15.87 37.80 -5.08
CA PHE A 25 -14.72 37.25 -4.35
C PHE A 25 -14.98 36.94 -2.86
N ILE A 26 -16.17 37.24 -2.34
CA ILE A 26 -16.51 37.05 -0.91
C ILE A 26 -17.39 35.80 -0.69
N LEU A 27 -17.92 35.13 -1.73
CA LEU A 27 -18.74 33.91 -1.57
C LEU A 27 -18.01 32.62 -1.89
N SER A 28 -16.69 32.63 -2.20
CA SER A 28 -15.88 31.46 -2.51
C SER A 28 -15.01 30.97 -1.34
N SER A 29 -15.07 31.57 -0.16
CA SER A 29 -14.13 31.27 0.93
C SER A 29 -14.76 30.67 2.19
N MET A 30 -15.98 30.13 2.13
CA MET A 30 -16.60 29.44 3.29
C MET A 30 -17.35 28.16 2.94
N MET A 31 -16.78 27.32 2.08
CA MET A 31 -17.02 25.87 2.18
C MET A 31 -15.73 25.21 2.66
N VAL A 32 -15.31 25.50 3.87
CA VAL A 32 -14.59 24.53 4.67
C VAL A 32 -15.61 23.41 4.90
N ALA A 33 -15.49 22.34 4.11
CA ALA A 33 -16.21 21.12 4.39
C ALA A 33 -15.83 20.72 5.83
N CYS A 34 -16.71 20.97 6.78
CA CYS A 34 -16.60 20.41 8.13
C CYS A 34 -16.64 18.90 7.93
N THR A 35 -15.48 18.26 7.83
CA THR A 35 -15.41 16.81 8.02
C THR A 35 -15.97 16.54 9.41
N PRO A 36 -17.01 15.73 9.55
CA PRO A 36 -17.58 15.45 10.87
C PRO A 36 -16.47 14.87 11.75
N LYS A 37 -16.27 15.47 12.93
CA LYS A 37 -15.31 14.93 13.89
C LYS A 37 -15.72 13.50 14.24
N PRO A 38 -14.77 12.56 14.35
CA PRO A 38 -15.08 11.21 14.82
C PRO A 38 -15.82 11.24 16.14
N VAL A 39 -16.89 10.48 16.24
CA VAL A 39 -17.59 10.28 17.50
C VAL A 39 -16.91 9.14 18.24
N TRP A 40 -16.45 9.38 19.46
CA TRP A 40 -15.80 8.41 20.32
C TRP A 40 -16.70 8.09 21.52
N LYS A 41 -16.69 6.82 21.95
CA LYS A 41 -17.18 6.46 23.29
C LYS A 41 -16.04 6.60 24.29
N SER A 42 -16.34 7.02 25.52
CA SER A 42 -15.38 6.99 26.62
C SER A 42 -14.95 5.56 26.92
N TYR A 43 -13.67 5.37 27.17
CA TYR A 43 -13.09 4.06 27.51
C TYR A 43 -13.54 3.60 28.92
N HIS A 44 -13.89 2.33 29.00
CA HIS A 44 -14.09 1.63 30.26
C HIS A 44 -13.19 0.41 30.31
N PRO A 45 -12.39 0.20 31.39
CA PRO A 45 -11.48 -0.94 31.47
C PRO A 45 -12.21 -2.26 31.25
N VAL A 46 -11.77 -3.08 30.30
CA VAL A 46 -12.34 -4.39 29.98
C VAL A 46 -11.28 -5.46 30.10
N SER A 47 -11.63 -6.56 30.74
CA SER A 47 -10.73 -7.70 30.98
C SER A 47 -10.69 -8.73 29.85
N GLN A 48 -11.43 -8.55 28.76
CA GLN A 48 -11.57 -9.49 27.65
C GLN A 48 -11.53 -8.77 26.28
N ASP A 49 -11.54 -9.56 25.21
CA ASP A 49 -11.61 -9.07 23.82
C ASP A 49 -12.67 -8.00 23.63
N SER A 50 -12.26 -6.79 23.31
CA SER A 50 -13.15 -5.66 23.05
C SER A 50 -13.54 -5.60 21.59
N TYR A 51 -14.79 -5.21 21.36
CA TYR A 51 -15.33 -4.93 20.03
C TYR A 51 -16.04 -3.57 20.05
N PRO A 52 -15.84 -2.73 19.04
CA PRO A 52 -16.58 -1.48 18.94
C PRO A 52 -18.07 -1.74 18.77
N GLY A 53 -18.89 -0.82 19.27
CA GLY A 53 -20.30 -0.71 18.92
C GLY A 53 -20.46 0.02 17.58
N VAL A 54 -21.53 0.86 17.47
CA VAL A 54 -21.71 1.76 16.33
C VAL A 54 -20.49 2.68 16.18
N HIS A 55 -19.95 3.15 17.30
CA HIS A 55 -18.75 3.97 17.35
C HIS A 55 -17.63 3.25 18.09
N TRP A 56 -16.40 3.57 17.72
CA TRP A 56 -15.22 3.08 18.41
C TRP A 56 -15.12 3.65 19.83
N GLU A 57 -14.69 2.81 20.75
CA GLU A 57 -14.22 3.26 22.06
C GLU A 57 -12.78 3.74 21.93
N LYS A 58 -12.46 4.85 22.57
CA LYS A 58 -11.12 5.43 22.59
C LYS A 58 -10.70 5.70 24.03
N ALA A 59 -9.44 5.37 24.36
CA ALA A 59 -8.83 5.78 25.63
C ALA A 59 -8.84 7.31 25.73
N ASP A 60 -9.13 7.84 26.91
CA ASP A 60 -9.11 9.29 27.14
C ASP A 60 -7.69 9.85 26.96
N TYR A 61 -6.70 9.07 27.37
CA TYR A 61 -5.27 9.30 27.12
C TYR A 61 -4.54 7.96 26.95
N PRO A 62 -3.50 7.87 26.12
CA PRO A 62 -2.82 6.63 25.77
C PRO A 62 -2.27 5.84 26.95
N GLU A 63 -1.89 6.52 28.04
CA GLU A 63 -1.31 5.91 29.26
C GLU A 63 -2.29 4.96 29.95
N GLN A 64 -3.60 5.12 29.77
CA GLN A 64 -4.61 4.17 30.27
C GLN A 64 -4.42 2.76 29.73
N LEU A 65 -3.84 2.66 28.54
CA LEU A 65 -3.52 1.38 27.85
C LEU A 65 -2.01 1.06 27.91
N GLY A 66 -1.24 1.77 28.73
CA GLY A 66 0.19 1.57 28.84
C GLY A 66 1.04 2.16 27.71
N TRP A 67 0.48 3.08 26.92
CA TRP A 67 1.17 3.75 25.82
C TRP A 67 1.69 5.13 26.25
N SER A 68 2.80 5.58 25.65
CA SER A 68 3.37 6.90 25.91
C SER A 68 2.86 7.95 24.95
N SER A 69 2.14 8.95 25.44
CA SER A 69 1.69 10.12 24.66
C SER A 69 2.84 10.89 24.04
N GLU A 70 3.96 11.03 24.77
CA GLU A 70 5.17 11.72 24.28
C GLU A 70 5.76 11.01 23.06
N LYS A 71 5.94 9.69 23.13
CA LYS A 71 6.46 8.90 22.02
C LYS A 71 5.49 8.87 20.83
N LEU A 72 4.17 8.80 21.09
CA LEU A 72 3.14 8.92 20.03
C LEU A 72 3.19 10.29 19.34
N ALA A 73 3.55 11.37 20.08
CA ALA A 73 3.74 12.67 19.44
C ALA A 73 4.89 12.67 18.42
N LEU A 74 5.98 11.92 18.69
CA LEU A 74 7.06 11.73 17.72
C LEU A 74 6.57 10.99 16.47
N ALA A 75 5.79 9.92 16.64
CA ALA A 75 5.18 9.19 15.52
C ALA A 75 4.26 10.09 14.70
N ARG A 76 3.43 10.91 15.36
CA ARG A 76 2.52 11.86 14.71
C ARG A 76 3.27 12.93 13.91
N ASN A 77 4.34 13.51 14.48
CA ASN A 77 5.18 14.48 13.79
C ASN A 77 5.87 13.85 12.56
N PHE A 78 6.41 12.65 12.71
CA PHE A 78 7.04 11.92 11.61
C PHE A 78 6.03 11.57 10.51
N SER A 79 4.83 11.10 10.87
CA SER A 79 3.77 10.78 9.90
C SER A 79 3.41 12.00 9.05
N LYS A 80 3.29 13.18 9.66
CA LYS A 80 3.08 14.45 8.95
C LYS A 80 4.23 14.76 7.98
N ALA A 81 5.47 14.55 8.42
CA ALA A 81 6.66 14.81 7.60
C ALA A 81 6.73 13.93 6.35
N ILE A 82 6.26 12.68 6.43
CA ILE A 82 6.23 11.75 5.28
C ILE A 82 4.97 11.88 4.41
N GLY A 83 3.98 12.67 4.83
CA GLY A 83 2.75 12.92 4.05
C GLY A 83 1.64 11.91 4.31
N SER A 84 1.49 11.47 5.55
CA SER A 84 0.35 10.66 6.00
C SER A 84 -0.89 11.55 6.16
N ASP A 85 -2.05 11.07 5.71
CA ASP A 85 -3.33 11.79 5.84
C ASP A 85 -4.23 11.23 6.94
N GLY A 86 -4.04 9.98 7.35
CA GLY A 86 -4.77 9.38 8.45
C GLY A 86 -4.01 8.19 9.05
N VAL A 87 -3.97 8.13 10.37
CA VAL A 87 -3.42 7.01 11.14
C VAL A 87 -4.37 6.67 12.28
N MET A 88 -4.58 5.39 12.51
CA MET A 88 -5.40 4.89 13.62
C MET A 88 -4.73 3.67 14.24
N ILE A 89 -4.63 3.66 15.56
CA ILE A 89 -3.98 2.62 16.37
C ILE A 89 -5.03 2.01 17.29
N VAL A 90 -5.25 0.72 17.18
CA VAL A 90 -6.23 -0.03 17.95
C VAL A 90 -5.54 -1.16 18.70
N ASP A 91 -5.56 -1.08 20.01
CA ASP A 91 -5.04 -2.07 20.94
C ASP A 91 -6.20 -2.81 21.60
N ASN A 92 -6.23 -4.13 21.48
CA ASN A 92 -7.31 -4.97 22.03
C ASN A 92 -8.73 -4.48 21.71
N GLY A 93 -8.96 -3.90 20.52
CA GLY A 93 -10.27 -3.38 20.11
C GLY A 93 -10.60 -1.98 20.63
N ILE A 94 -9.70 -1.33 21.36
CA ILE A 94 -9.80 0.04 21.85
C ILE A 94 -8.86 0.96 21.08
N VAL A 95 -9.33 2.15 20.71
CA VAL A 95 -8.48 3.14 20.03
C VAL A 95 -7.53 3.77 21.03
N VAL A 96 -6.23 3.55 20.84
CA VAL A 96 -5.17 4.20 21.61
C VAL A 96 -5.04 5.65 21.20
N ASP A 97 -4.86 5.86 19.91
CA ASP A 97 -4.72 7.19 19.32
C ASP A 97 -5.11 7.16 17.83
N ALA A 98 -5.54 8.30 17.34
CA ALA A 98 -5.84 8.49 15.92
C ALA A 98 -5.64 9.94 15.53
N TRP A 99 -5.12 10.19 14.32
CA TRP A 99 -4.91 11.53 13.82
C TRP A 99 -5.07 11.61 12.31
N GLY A 100 -5.28 12.83 11.81
CA GLY A 100 -5.61 13.08 10.42
C GLY A 100 -7.09 12.79 10.10
N ASP A 101 -7.42 12.66 8.83
CA ASP A 101 -8.81 12.41 8.39
C ASP A 101 -9.09 10.90 8.35
N ILE A 102 -9.42 10.32 9.50
CA ILE A 102 -9.65 8.88 9.66
C ILE A 102 -11.03 8.42 9.19
N SER A 103 -11.96 9.34 8.92
CA SER A 103 -13.33 9.05 8.45
C SER A 103 -13.46 9.13 6.93
N ARG A 104 -12.49 9.71 6.25
CA ARG A 104 -12.51 9.81 4.79
C ARG A 104 -12.40 8.45 4.10
N ASN A 105 -13.26 8.22 3.12
CA ASN A 105 -13.19 7.06 2.23
C ASN A 105 -12.07 7.23 1.18
N TYR A 106 -10.85 6.83 1.54
CA TYR A 106 -9.70 6.80 0.64
C TYR A 106 -9.77 5.60 -0.31
N GLN A 107 -9.18 5.71 -1.50
CA GLN A 107 -8.98 4.55 -2.36
C GLN A 107 -8.16 3.47 -1.63
N CYS A 108 -8.63 2.22 -1.65
CA CYS A 108 -7.91 1.10 -1.03
C CYS A 108 -6.74 0.61 -1.88
N HIS A 109 -6.73 0.93 -3.18
CA HIS A 109 -5.76 0.38 -4.10
C HIS A 109 -5.65 -1.14 -3.92
N SER A 110 -4.43 -1.66 -3.77
CA SER A 110 -4.22 -3.10 -3.67
C SER A 110 -4.69 -3.74 -2.36
N MET A 111 -5.05 -2.97 -1.32
CA MET A 111 -5.71 -3.56 -0.13
C MET A 111 -7.04 -4.23 -0.47
N ARG A 112 -7.68 -3.85 -1.60
CA ARG A 112 -8.87 -4.52 -2.14
C ARG A 112 -8.72 -6.03 -2.29
N LYS A 113 -7.48 -6.51 -2.49
CA LYS A 113 -7.17 -7.92 -2.71
C LYS A 113 -7.36 -8.72 -1.42
N SER A 114 -6.88 -8.20 -0.29
CA SER A 114 -7.12 -8.81 1.02
C SER A 114 -8.60 -8.78 1.41
N ILE A 115 -9.35 -7.77 0.94
CA ILE A 115 -10.81 -7.71 1.11
C ILE A 115 -11.49 -8.82 0.29
N LEU A 116 -11.11 -9.00 -0.99
CA LEU A 116 -11.63 -10.08 -1.81
C LEU A 116 -11.23 -11.46 -1.26
N SER A 117 -10.02 -11.60 -0.73
CA SER A 117 -9.61 -12.84 -0.05
C SER A 117 -10.57 -13.25 1.07
N ALA A 118 -11.00 -12.29 1.88
CA ALA A 118 -11.99 -12.55 2.93
C ALA A 118 -13.32 -13.07 2.38
N LEU A 119 -13.81 -12.46 1.30
CA LEU A 119 -15.05 -12.89 0.63
C LEU A 119 -14.90 -14.28 0.00
N ILE A 120 -13.78 -14.55 -0.68
CA ILE A 120 -13.49 -15.88 -1.22
C ILE A 120 -13.54 -16.91 -0.09
N GLY A 121 -12.93 -16.63 1.07
CA GLY A 121 -12.95 -17.54 2.21
C GLY A 121 -14.35 -17.88 2.70
N ILE A 122 -15.24 -16.90 2.76
CA ILE A 122 -16.65 -17.13 3.12
C ILE A 122 -17.33 -18.10 2.13
N HIS A 123 -17.01 -17.98 0.85
CA HIS A 123 -17.65 -18.80 -0.20
C HIS A 123 -16.96 -20.15 -0.42
N VAL A 124 -15.65 -20.26 -0.09
CA VAL A 124 -14.97 -21.57 -0.03
C VAL A 124 -15.57 -22.41 1.09
N GLU A 125 -15.79 -21.84 2.28
CA GLU A 125 -16.43 -22.56 3.40
C GLU A 125 -17.85 -23.04 3.07
N LYS A 126 -18.58 -22.31 2.26
CA LYS A 126 -19.91 -22.71 1.78
C LYS A 126 -19.88 -23.73 0.65
N GLY A 127 -18.74 -23.94 0.02
CA GLY A 127 -18.62 -24.76 -1.18
C GLY A 127 -19.03 -24.08 -2.49
N ASP A 128 -19.24 -22.75 -2.47
CA ASP A 128 -19.56 -21.98 -3.69
C ASP A 128 -18.31 -21.79 -4.57
N ILE A 129 -17.10 -21.77 -3.98
CA ILE A 129 -15.83 -21.61 -4.68
C ILE A 129 -14.90 -22.78 -4.32
N ASP A 130 -14.38 -23.46 -5.35
CA ASP A 130 -13.36 -24.50 -5.21
C ASP A 130 -11.98 -23.97 -5.60
N LEU A 131 -11.05 -23.94 -4.63
CA LEU A 131 -9.66 -23.51 -4.88
C LEU A 131 -8.90 -24.45 -5.83
N SER A 132 -9.33 -25.70 -5.98
CA SER A 132 -8.71 -26.70 -6.88
C SER A 132 -9.21 -26.61 -8.32
N ALA A 133 -10.35 -25.94 -8.56
CA ALA A 133 -10.87 -25.74 -9.89
C ALA A 133 -9.91 -24.96 -10.78
N THR A 134 -9.68 -25.43 -12.00
CA THR A 134 -8.85 -24.73 -12.97
C THR A 134 -9.62 -23.61 -13.63
N ILE A 135 -8.92 -22.53 -14.01
CA ILE A 135 -9.54 -21.43 -14.74
C ILE A 135 -10.10 -21.88 -16.10
N GLY A 136 -9.58 -22.97 -16.67
CA GLY A 136 -10.12 -23.59 -17.89
C GLY A 136 -11.49 -24.24 -17.67
N GLU A 137 -11.67 -24.97 -16.55
CA GLU A 137 -12.97 -25.55 -16.15
C GLU A 137 -14.02 -24.48 -15.88
N LEU A 138 -13.60 -23.34 -15.29
CA LEU A 138 -14.47 -22.19 -15.01
C LEU A 138 -14.75 -21.32 -16.26
N GLY A 139 -14.23 -21.69 -17.44
CA GLY A 139 -14.41 -20.91 -18.66
C GLY A 139 -13.73 -19.55 -18.68
N ILE A 140 -12.76 -19.33 -17.78
CA ILE A 140 -12.00 -18.05 -17.73
C ILE A 140 -11.04 -17.97 -18.91
N ASP A 141 -11.10 -16.87 -19.62
CA ASP A 141 -10.21 -16.54 -20.75
C ASP A 141 -9.90 -15.03 -20.74
N ASP A 142 -9.09 -14.57 -21.67
CA ASP A 142 -8.86 -13.14 -21.88
C ASP A 142 -8.90 -12.79 -23.36
N ARG A 143 -8.83 -11.50 -23.69
CA ARG A 143 -8.81 -11.03 -25.09
C ARG A 143 -7.55 -11.49 -25.79
N TYR A 144 -7.58 -11.41 -27.12
CA TYR A 144 -6.48 -11.83 -27.98
C TYR A 144 -5.12 -11.29 -27.51
N PRO A 145 -4.13 -12.20 -27.39
CA PRO A 145 -4.27 -13.64 -27.59
C PRO A 145 -4.92 -14.31 -26.37
N SER A 146 -5.90 -15.20 -26.62
CA SER A 146 -6.55 -16.02 -25.57
C SER A 146 -5.53 -16.81 -24.76
N LEU A 147 -5.95 -17.28 -23.58
CA LEU A 147 -5.11 -18.12 -22.72
C LEU A 147 -4.78 -19.43 -23.41
N SER A 148 -3.53 -19.84 -23.33
CA SER A 148 -3.07 -21.14 -23.81
C SER A 148 -3.63 -22.29 -22.97
N ALA A 149 -3.58 -23.52 -23.53
CA ALA A 149 -3.98 -24.70 -22.77
C ALA A 149 -3.15 -24.93 -21.48
N THR A 150 -1.92 -24.45 -21.43
CA THR A 150 -1.08 -24.49 -20.21
C THR A 150 -1.54 -23.47 -19.21
N GLU A 151 -1.78 -22.22 -19.60
CA GLU A 151 -2.28 -21.17 -18.72
C GLU A 151 -3.64 -21.54 -18.13
N LYS A 152 -4.53 -22.18 -18.89
CA LYS A 152 -5.85 -22.66 -18.45
C LYS A 152 -5.81 -23.76 -17.38
N LYS A 153 -4.64 -24.34 -17.10
CA LYS A 153 -4.45 -25.28 -16.00
C LYS A 153 -4.20 -24.60 -14.64
N ALA A 154 -4.02 -23.29 -14.61
CA ALA A 154 -3.90 -22.57 -13.35
C ALA A 154 -5.18 -22.76 -12.52
N THR A 155 -5.04 -23.00 -11.23
CA THR A 155 -6.16 -23.17 -10.30
C THR A 155 -6.55 -21.83 -9.67
N VAL A 156 -7.74 -21.74 -9.10
CA VAL A 156 -8.14 -20.60 -8.26
C VAL A 156 -7.15 -20.41 -7.11
N GLY A 157 -6.63 -21.51 -6.54
CA GLY A 157 -5.57 -21.50 -5.54
C GLY A 157 -4.27 -20.88 -6.05
N ASP A 158 -3.87 -21.17 -7.29
CA ASP A 158 -2.68 -20.54 -7.89
C ASP A 158 -2.86 -19.03 -8.04
N LEU A 159 -4.05 -18.58 -8.46
CA LEU A 159 -4.34 -17.17 -8.62
C LEU A 159 -4.31 -16.42 -7.28
N ILE A 160 -4.92 -16.97 -6.22
CA ILE A 160 -4.99 -16.32 -4.92
C ILE A 160 -3.60 -16.19 -4.26
N MET A 161 -2.70 -17.11 -4.61
CA MET A 161 -1.29 -17.10 -4.19
C MET A 161 -0.37 -16.32 -5.14
N ALA A 162 -0.91 -15.71 -6.22
CA ALA A 162 -0.13 -15.03 -7.26
C ALA A 162 0.90 -15.93 -7.96
N ARG A 163 0.49 -17.15 -8.32
CA ARG A 163 1.33 -18.20 -8.93
C ARG A 163 0.73 -18.77 -10.22
N SER A 164 -0.21 -18.07 -10.86
CA SER A 164 -0.92 -18.58 -12.04
C SER A 164 -0.04 -18.89 -13.24
N GLY A 165 1.11 -18.21 -13.39
CA GLY A 165 1.92 -18.27 -14.61
C GLY A 165 1.27 -17.55 -15.82
N VAL A 166 0.15 -16.87 -15.62
CA VAL A 166 -0.55 -16.09 -16.66
C VAL A 166 -0.04 -14.66 -16.64
N TYR A 167 0.79 -14.31 -17.60
CA TYR A 167 1.44 -12.99 -17.65
C TYR A 167 0.80 -12.06 -18.69
N HIS A 168 -0.53 -12.02 -18.67
CA HIS A 168 -1.29 -11.05 -19.45
C HIS A 168 -1.20 -9.64 -18.87
N PRO A 169 -1.31 -8.59 -19.72
CA PRO A 169 -1.53 -7.23 -19.24
C PRO A 169 -2.81 -7.14 -18.41
N ALA A 170 -2.81 -6.33 -17.36
CA ALA A 170 -3.96 -6.17 -16.48
C ALA A 170 -4.24 -4.72 -16.15
N LEU A 171 -5.49 -4.41 -15.81
CA LEU A 171 -5.86 -3.12 -15.26
C LEU A 171 -5.22 -2.90 -13.88
N GLY A 172 -4.87 -1.64 -13.60
CA GLY A 172 -4.26 -1.27 -12.32
C GLY A 172 -2.77 -1.56 -12.19
N GLU A 173 -2.09 -1.97 -13.27
CA GLU A 173 -0.62 -2.12 -13.28
C GLU A 173 0.07 -0.75 -13.33
N ALA A 174 0.97 -0.51 -12.37
CA ALA A 174 1.90 0.60 -12.45
C ALA A 174 2.97 0.34 -13.55
N ALA A 175 3.64 1.41 -14.00
CA ALA A 175 4.71 1.29 -15.01
C ALA A 175 5.83 0.33 -14.57
N SER A 176 6.19 0.35 -13.27
CA SER A 176 7.17 -0.57 -12.70
C SER A 176 6.71 -2.03 -12.79
N MET A 177 5.45 -2.33 -12.52
CA MET A 177 4.90 -3.69 -12.61
C MET A 177 4.94 -4.20 -14.06
N LYS A 178 4.59 -3.34 -15.03
CA LYS A 178 4.67 -3.71 -16.47
C LYS A 178 6.09 -4.09 -16.88
N GLY A 179 7.10 -3.35 -16.39
CA GLY A 179 8.50 -3.62 -16.67
C GLY A 179 9.03 -4.90 -16.01
N MET A 180 8.42 -5.32 -14.90
CA MET A 180 8.82 -6.49 -14.12
C MET A 180 8.03 -7.76 -14.47
N ARG A 181 6.99 -7.65 -15.28
CA ARG A 181 6.15 -8.79 -15.64
C ARG A 181 6.97 -9.82 -16.42
N PRO A 182 7.01 -11.10 -15.98
CA PRO A 182 7.69 -12.15 -16.68
C PRO A 182 7.19 -12.29 -18.12
N LYS A 183 8.01 -12.84 -18.99
CA LYS A 183 7.60 -13.15 -20.37
C LYS A 183 6.46 -14.17 -20.33
N ARG A 184 5.48 -14.00 -21.20
CA ARG A 184 4.39 -14.96 -21.34
C ARG A 184 4.96 -16.37 -21.60
N HIS A 185 4.39 -17.36 -20.92
CA HIS A 185 4.81 -18.78 -20.99
C HIS A 185 6.19 -19.11 -20.37
N SER A 186 6.81 -18.19 -19.62
CA SER A 186 8.09 -18.45 -18.98
C SER A 186 8.00 -19.39 -17.77
N HIS A 187 6.84 -19.48 -17.13
CA HIS A 187 6.62 -20.33 -15.96
C HIS A 187 5.29 -21.06 -16.07
N ALA A 188 5.25 -22.31 -15.61
CA ALA A 188 4.02 -23.06 -15.51
C ALA A 188 3.20 -22.64 -14.27
N PRO A 189 1.85 -22.83 -14.26
CA PRO A 189 1.04 -22.61 -13.07
C PRO A 189 1.61 -23.30 -11.83
N GLY A 190 1.52 -22.63 -10.69
CA GLY A 190 2.00 -23.12 -9.39
C GLY A 190 3.51 -23.03 -9.15
N THR A 191 4.35 -22.71 -10.18
CA THR A 191 5.80 -22.85 -10.08
C THR A 191 6.55 -21.57 -9.72
N PHE A 192 5.98 -20.39 -9.99
CA PHE A 192 6.66 -19.12 -9.80
C PHE A 192 5.74 -18.06 -9.21
N TRP A 193 6.18 -17.40 -8.16
CA TRP A 193 5.46 -16.28 -7.57
C TRP A 193 5.78 -14.97 -8.31
N TYR A 194 4.73 -14.30 -8.73
CA TYR A 194 4.81 -12.94 -9.26
C TYR A 194 3.58 -12.16 -8.84
N TYR A 195 3.74 -10.99 -8.20
CA TYR A 195 2.63 -10.15 -7.81
C TYR A 195 1.85 -9.64 -9.03
N ASN A 196 0.87 -10.42 -9.44
CA ASN A 196 0.22 -10.35 -10.74
C ASN A 196 -1.18 -9.75 -10.68
N ASN A 197 -1.35 -8.51 -11.17
CA ASN A 197 -2.68 -7.89 -11.15
C ASN A 197 -3.71 -8.64 -12.02
N TRP A 198 -3.27 -9.38 -13.02
CA TRP A 198 -4.16 -10.22 -13.80
C TRP A 198 -4.86 -11.27 -12.92
N ASP A 199 -4.11 -11.99 -12.10
CA ASP A 199 -4.64 -13.01 -11.20
C ASP A 199 -5.74 -12.43 -10.30
N PHE A 200 -5.46 -11.26 -9.72
CA PHE A 200 -6.37 -10.65 -8.76
C PHE A 200 -7.63 -10.05 -9.39
N ASN A 201 -7.55 -9.59 -10.64
CA ASN A 201 -8.72 -9.12 -11.39
C ASN A 201 -9.55 -10.31 -11.87
N ALA A 202 -8.90 -11.38 -12.37
CA ALA A 202 -9.57 -12.62 -12.76
C ALA A 202 -10.29 -13.28 -11.57
N LEU A 203 -9.67 -13.27 -10.36
CA LEU A 203 -10.34 -13.70 -9.13
C LEU A 203 -11.63 -12.91 -8.84
N GLY A 204 -11.65 -11.62 -9.16
CA GLY A 204 -12.90 -10.84 -9.06
C GLY A 204 -13.99 -11.36 -10.01
N THR A 205 -13.62 -11.67 -11.25
CA THR A 205 -14.53 -12.28 -12.24
C THR A 205 -14.99 -13.66 -11.78
N ILE A 206 -14.08 -14.52 -11.31
CA ILE A 206 -14.40 -15.86 -10.79
C ILE A 206 -15.35 -15.76 -9.59
N PHE A 207 -15.07 -14.86 -8.66
CA PHE A 207 -15.93 -14.64 -7.50
C PHE A 207 -17.37 -14.34 -7.90
N GLU A 208 -17.58 -13.40 -8.82
CA GLU A 208 -18.93 -13.03 -9.28
C GLU A 208 -19.61 -14.14 -10.10
N LEU A 209 -18.83 -14.89 -10.88
CA LEU A 209 -19.32 -16.01 -11.66
C LEU A 209 -19.82 -17.16 -10.76
N GLU A 210 -18.99 -17.59 -9.81
CA GLU A 210 -19.26 -18.76 -8.97
C GLU A 210 -20.31 -18.47 -7.88
N THR A 211 -20.36 -17.22 -7.38
CA THR A 211 -21.27 -16.87 -6.28
C THR A 211 -22.59 -16.24 -6.77
N GLY A 212 -22.64 -15.77 -8.02
CA GLY A 212 -23.78 -15.02 -8.57
C GLY A 212 -24.02 -13.67 -7.89
N THR A 213 -23.05 -13.16 -7.11
CA THR A 213 -23.16 -11.90 -6.37
C THR A 213 -22.10 -10.89 -6.80
N ARG A 214 -22.38 -9.60 -6.61
CA ARG A 214 -21.39 -8.55 -6.87
C ARG A 214 -20.46 -8.37 -5.66
N ILE A 215 -19.19 -8.09 -5.90
CA ILE A 215 -18.16 -8.02 -4.85
C ILE A 215 -18.53 -6.99 -3.77
N PHE A 216 -18.97 -5.78 -4.16
CA PHE A 216 -19.21 -4.69 -3.21
C PHE A 216 -20.43 -4.92 -2.35
N GLU A 217 -21.52 -5.42 -2.94
CA GLU A 217 -22.77 -5.74 -2.28
C GLU A 217 -22.59 -6.94 -1.33
N GLU A 218 -21.79 -7.93 -1.75
CA GLU A 218 -21.49 -9.08 -0.87
C GLU A 218 -20.60 -8.68 0.29
N PHE A 219 -19.63 -7.78 0.07
CA PHE A 219 -18.83 -7.21 1.17
C PHE A 219 -19.71 -6.40 2.14
N ASP A 220 -20.60 -5.59 1.63
CA ASP A 220 -21.54 -4.82 2.46
C ASP A 220 -22.34 -5.75 3.37
N ARG A 221 -23.01 -6.71 2.77
CA ARG A 221 -23.90 -7.65 3.45
C ARG A 221 -23.20 -8.60 4.43
N ARG A 222 -22.01 -9.12 4.06
CA ARG A 222 -21.33 -10.16 4.84
C ARG A 222 -20.32 -9.62 5.83
N VAL A 223 -19.79 -8.43 5.58
CA VAL A 223 -18.69 -7.89 6.35
C VAL A 223 -19.02 -6.50 6.90
N ALA A 224 -19.33 -5.52 6.05
CA ALA A 224 -19.46 -4.14 6.49
C ALA A 224 -20.64 -3.95 7.46
N ASP A 225 -21.81 -4.48 7.13
CA ASP A 225 -23.02 -4.40 7.96
C ASP A 225 -22.86 -5.14 9.30
N PRO A 226 -22.43 -6.43 9.35
CA PRO A 226 -22.17 -7.11 10.62
C PRO A 226 -21.11 -6.44 11.49
N LEU A 227 -20.08 -5.83 10.89
CA LEU A 227 -19.03 -5.09 11.60
C LEU A 227 -19.49 -3.67 11.98
N GLN A 228 -20.67 -3.24 11.57
CA GLN A 228 -21.19 -1.88 11.79
C GLN A 228 -20.21 -0.80 11.30
N MET A 229 -19.68 -0.96 10.04
CA MET A 229 -18.79 0.04 9.45
C MET A 229 -19.46 1.40 9.33
N GLU A 230 -18.76 2.45 9.75
CA GLU A 230 -19.37 3.78 9.93
C GLU A 230 -19.40 4.62 8.65
N ASP A 231 -18.45 4.39 7.75
CA ASP A 231 -18.21 5.24 6.58
C ASP A 231 -18.33 4.49 5.25
N PHE A 232 -18.34 3.14 5.30
CA PHE A 232 -18.41 2.33 4.09
C PHE A 232 -19.73 2.55 3.36
N ASN A 233 -19.63 2.71 2.05
CA ASN A 233 -20.81 2.84 1.19
C ASN A 233 -20.46 2.25 -0.18
N VAL A 234 -21.28 1.30 -0.65
CA VAL A 234 -21.16 0.65 -1.95
C VAL A 234 -21.07 1.68 -3.09
N GLY A 235 -21.84 2.79 -3.00
CA GLY A 235 -21.83 3.86 -4.01
C GLY A 235 -20.47 4.59 -4.18
N ASN A 236 -19.55 4.46 -3.24
CA ASN A 236 -18.19 4.96 -3.35
C ASN A 236 -17.23 3.99 -4.06
N CYS A 237 -17.66 2.74 -4.25
CA CYS A 237 -16.90 1.70 -4.92
C CYS A 237 -17.25 1.65 -6.41
N LYS A 238 -16.37 1.14 -7.24
CA LYS A 238 -16.66 1.02 -8.67
C LYS A 238 -15.79 -0.02 -9.36
N TYR A 239 -16.33 -0.60 -10.43
CA TYR A 239 -15.54 -1.37 -11.38
C TYR A 239 -14.93 -0.41 -12.39
N LEU A 240 -13.67 -0.63 -12.71
CA LEU A 240 -12.95 0.08 -13.76
C LEU A 240 -12.64 -0.93 -14.86
N SER A 241 -13.20 -0.72 -16.03
CA SER A 241 -12.96 -1.53 -17.20
C SER A 241 -11.84 -0.94 -18.07
N TRP A 242 -11.45 -1.66 -19.10
CA TRP A 242 -10.49 -1.16 -20.07
C TRP A 242 -10.97 0.13 -20.78
N SER A 243 -12.28 0.33 -20.93
CA SER A 243 -12.84 1.54 -21.54
C SER A 243 -12.58 2.81 -20.72
N ASP A 244 -12.35 2.68 -19.41
CA ASP A 244 -12.01 3.79 -18.53
C ASP A 244 -10.55 4.25 -18.70
N TYR A 245 -9.72 3.42 -19.33
CA TYR A 245 -8.29 3.68 -19.54
C TYR A 245 -7.96 3.69 -21.04
N ARG A 246 -7.97 4.82 -21.71
CA ARG A 246 -7.71 4.97 -23.15
C ARG A 246 -6.38 4.37 -23.64
N SER A 247 -5.47 4.05 -22.76
CA SER A 247 -4.14 3.46 -23.04
C SER A 247 -3.93 2.10 -22.40
N ALA A 248 -5.00 1.47 -21.88
CA ALA A 248 -4.88 0.24 -21.11
C ALA A 248 -4.66 -0.98 -22.02
N PRO A 249 -3.89 -1.96 -21.54
CA PRO A 249 -3.81 -3.26 -22.13
C PRO A 249 -5.17 -3.98 -22.07
N TYR A 250 -5.39 -4.83 -23.03
CA TYR A 250 -6.66 -5.47 -23.30
C TYR A 250 -6.90 -6.67 -22.38
N SER A 251 -7.45 -6.45 -21.18
CA SER A 251 -8.01 -7.51 -20.34
C SER A 251 -9.51 -7.32 -20.18
N ILE A 252 -10.26 -8.42 -20.14
CA ILE A 252 -11.71 -8.41 -19.88
C ILE A 252 -12.02 -8.41 -18.39
N HIS A 253 -11.02 -8.63 -17.54
CA HIS A 253 -11.19 -8.70 -16.10
C HIS A 253 -11.11 -7.31 -15.49
N ASP A 254 -12.23 -6.84 -14.97
CA ASP A 254 -12.35 -5.51 -14.39
C ASP A 254 -11.55 -5.34 -13.11
N TYR A 255 -11.10 -4.12 -12.88
CA TYR A 255 -10.48 -3.70 -11.62
C TYR A 255 -11.60 -3.23 -10.68
N TYR A 256 -11.86 -3.97 -9.60
CA TYR A 256 -12.81 -3.60 -8.55
C TYR A 256 -12.14 -2.64 -7.54
N LEU A 257 -12.60 -1.40 -7.50
CA LEU A 257 -12.03 -0.33 -6.69
C LEU A 257 -12.86 -0.12 -5.43
N PHE A 258 -12.30 -0.48 -4.27
CA PHE A 258 -12.85 -0.16 -2.95
C PHE A 258 -12.40 1.22 -2.48
N ARG A 259 -13.29 1.91 -1.77
CA ARG A 259 -12.97 3.09 -0.97
C ARG A 259 -13.45 2.86 0.46
N MET A 260 -12.55 3.05 1.42
CA MET A 260 -12.83 2.83 2.84
C MET A 260 -12.11 3.85 3.70
N SER A 261 -12.65 4.13 4.86
CA SER A 261 -12.03 4.95 5.90
C SER A 261 -10.97 4.18 6.70
N ALA A 262 -10.21 4.89 7.54
CA ALA A 262 -9.32 4.21 8.48
C ALA A 262 -10.11 3.47 9.56
N ARG A 263 -11.26 4.01 9.97
CA ARG A 263 -12.13 3.42 10.99
C ARG A 263 -12.68 2.06 10.55
N ASP A 264 -13.14 1.99 9.31
CA ASP A 264 -13.73 0.76 8.76
C ASP A 264 -12.66 -0.29 8.45
N LEU A 265 -11.49 0.13 7.93
CA LEU A 265 -10.36 -0.78 7.78
C LEU A 265 -9.86 -1.31 9.12
N ALA A 266 -9.92 -0.51 10.19
CA ALA A 266 -9.56 -1.00 11.52
C ALA A 266 -10.54 -2.08 12.02
N ARG A 267 -11.86 -1.98 11.72
CA ARG A 267 -12.84 -3.04 11.98
C ARG A 267 -12.52 -4.31 11.21
N PHE A 268 -12.19 -4.17 9.94
CA PHE A 268 -11.76 -5.30 9.11
C PHE A 268 -10.47 -5.93 9.64
N GLY A 269 -9.49 -5.13 10.07
CA GLY A 269 -8.27 -5.62 10.71
C GLY A 269 -8.55 -6.33 12.05
N LEU A 270 -9.47 -5.80 12.85
CA LEU A 270 -9.88 -6.42 14.12
C LEU A 270 -10.59 -7.75 13.90
N LEU A 271 -11.39 -7.88 12.84
CA LEU A 271 -11.99 -9.16 12.45
C LEU A 271 -10.90 -10.22 12.20
N PHE A 272 -9.85 -9.87 11.45
CA PHE A 272 -8.72 -10.77 11.21
C PHE A 272 -7.93 -11.08 12.49
N LEU A 273 -7.69 -10.06 13.33
CA LEU A 273 -7.04 -10.23 14.63
C LEU A 273 -7.82 -11.20 15.53
N ARG A 274 -9.14 -11.20 15.44
CA ARG A 274 -10.08 -12.07 16.18
C ARG A 274 -10.39 -13.39 15.47
N GLN A 275 -9.53 -13.83 14.56
CA GLN A 275 -9.68 -15.09 13.84
C GLN A 275 -11.06 -15.22 13.15
N GLY A 276 -11.50 -14.13 12.53
CA GLY A 276 -12.74 -14.07 11.76
C GLY A 276 -14.02 -13.99 12.59
N ARG A 277 -13.90 -13.87 13.92
CA ARG A 277 -15.05 -13.73 14.85
C ARG A 277 -15.33 -12.25 15.14
N TRP A 278 -16.59 -11.90 15.12
CA TRP A 278 -17.08 -10.60 15.56
C TRP A 278 -18.16 -10.76 16.62
N LYS A 279 -17.83 -10.42 17.86
CA LYS A 279 -18.67 -10.71 19.04
C LYS A 279 -18.96 -12.22 19.12
N SER A 280 -20.23 -12.62 19.07
CA SER A 280 -20.65 -14.03 19.10
C SER A 280 -20.67 -14.70 17.70
N GLN A 281 -20.51 -13.95 16.62
CA GLN A 281 -20.67 -14.46 15.26
C GLN A 281 -19.33 -14.78 14.62
N GLN A 282 -19.19 -15.97 14.00
CA GLN A 282 -18.09 -16.30 13.10
C GLN A 282 -18.45 -15.82 11.70
N ILE A 283 -17.76 -14.80 11.20
CA ILE A 283 -18.00 -14.18 9.87
C ILE A 283 -17.14 -14.86 8.81
N ILE A 284 -15.87 -15.10 9.15
CA ILE A 284 -14.90 -15.83 8.32
C ILE A 284 -14.35 -16.96 9.16
N SER A 285 -14.25 -18.17 8.64
CA SER A 285 -13.70 -19.28 9.42
C SER A 285 -12.28 -19.01 9.94
N SER A 286 -11.98 -19.47 11.13
CA SER A 286 -10.62 -19.35 11.70
C SER A 286 -9.58 -20.09 10.86
N GLU A 287 -10.00 -21.16 10.21
CA GLU A 287 -9.19 -21.89 9.22
C GLU A 287 -8.77 -20.99 8.06
N TRP A 288 -9.72 -20.27 7.47
CA TRP A 288 -9.41 -19.35 6.38
C TRP A 288 -8.49 -18.21 6.83
N ILE A 289 -8.73 -17.64 8.02
CA ILE A 289 -7.84 -16.60 8.55
C ILE A 289 -6.40 -17.14 8.66
N ARG A 290 -6.24 -18.36 9.22
CA ARG A 290 -4.93 -18.99 9.36
C ARG A 290 -4.28 -19.22 8.00
N GLU A 291 -4.99 -19.85 7.05
CA GLU A 291 -4.46 -20.14 5.73
C GLU A 291 -4.18 -18.87 4.91
N SER A 292 -5.10 -17.92 4.89
CA SER A 292 -4.93 -16.71 4.10
C SER A 292 -3.78 -15.82 4.58
N THR A 293 -3.42 -15.90 5.86
CA THR A 293 -2.31 -15.14 6.45
C THR A 293 -1.05 -15.98 6.66
N ALA A 294 -1.06 -17.27 6.30
CA ALA A 294 0.12 -18.11 6.24
C ALA A 294 1.04 -17.72 5.08
N ASN A 295 2.29 -18.14 5.17
CA ASN A 295 3.25 -17.91 4.09
C ASN A 295 3.20 -19.06 3.06
N HIS A 296 2.65 -18.80 1.89
CA HIS A 296 2.61 -19.74 0.78
C HIS A 296 3.69 -19.45 -0.28
N SER A 297 4.27 -18.26 -0.28
CA SER A 297 5.34 -17.87 -1.20
C SER A 297 6.30 -16.92 -0.50
N GLU A 298 7.59 -17.16 -0.69
CA GLU A 298 8.64 -16.26 -0.19
C GLU A 298 9.03 -15.26 -1.27
N TRP A 299 9.28 -14.03 -0.85
CA TRP A 299 9.83 -13.00 -1.71
C TRP A 299 10.84 -12.16 -0.90
N GLY A 300 11.97 -11.83 -1.52
CA GLY A 300 13.06 -11.19 -0.80
C GLY A 300 13.68 -12.07 0.28
N GLN A 301 14.24 -11.46 1.32
CA GLN A 301 14.91 -12.18 2.42
C GLN A 301 13.97 -12.52 3.56
N ASP A 302 13.02 -11.62 3.88
CA ASP A 302 12.22 -11.69 5.10
C ASP A 302 10.70 -11.52 4.81
N GLY A 303 10.31 -11.54 3.54
CA GLY A 303 8.92 -11.32 3.13
C GLY A 303 8.22 -12.58 2.65
N GLY A 304 6.94 -12.69 2.96
CA GLY A 304 6.06 -13.76 2.54
C GLY A 304 4.75 -13.26 1.94
N TYR A 305 4.05 -14.15 1.25
CA TYR A 305 2.75 -13.88 0.65
C TYR A 305 1.81 -15.05 0.89
N GLY A 306 0.67 -14.74 1.48
CA GLY A 306 -0.43 -15.66 1.70
C GLY A 306 -1.48 -15.55 0.61
N TYR A 307 -2.76 -15.76 0.95
CA TYR A 307 -3.87 -15.55 0.04
C TYR A 307 -4.20 -14.06 -0.03
N MET A 308 -3.45 -13.34 -0.87
CA MET A 308 -3.55 -11.89 -1.06
C MET A 308 -3.24 -11.05 0.20
N TRP A 309 -2.49 -11.62 1.16
CA TRP A 309 -1.91 -10.93 2.30
C TRP A 309 -0.39 -10.95 2.23
N TRP A 310 0.22 -9.85 2.60
CA TRP A 310 1.67 -9.79 2.82
C TRP A 310 1.96 -10.29 4.22
N THR A 311 2.91 -11.21 4.36
CA THR A 311 3.24 -11.86 5.63
C THR A 311 4.69 -11.60 6.00
N GLY A 312 4.97 -11.47 7.30
CA GLY A 312 6.33 -11.35 7.83
C GLY A 312 6.96 -12.71 8.02
N ILE A 313 8.19 -12.87 7.50
CA ILE A 313 9.04 -14.03 7.75
C ILE A 313 10.26 -13.55 8.50
N HIS A 314 10.75 -14.31 9.47
CA HIS A 314 11.96 -13.97 10.24
C HIS A 314 11.97 -12.55 10.83
N GLY A 315 10.80 -12.00 11.14
CA GLY A 315 10.65 -10.65 11.68
C GLY A 315 10.53 -9.53 10.67
N GLY A 316 10.66 -9.82 9.37
CA GLY A 316 10.59 -8.83 8.28
C GLY A 316 9.18 -8.71 7.70
N LEU A 317 8.50 -7.60 7.95
CA LEU A 317 7.24 -7.22 7.28
C LEU A 317 7.42 -5.90 6.54
N LEU A 318 8.12 -4.95 7.16
CA LEU A 318 8.46 -3.64 6.60
C LEU A 318 9.92 -3.32 6.92
N PRO A 319 10.65 -2.59 6.06
CA PRO A 319 12.01 -2.13 6.38
C PRO A 319 12.01 -1.25 7.64
N ASN A 320 13.13 -1.19 8.33
CA ASN A 320 13.34 -0.38 9.54
C ASN A 320 12.49 -0.76 10.76
N VAL A 321 11.88 -1.92 10.77
CA VAL A 321 11.22 -2.48 11.95
C VAL A 321 11.39 -3.99 11.94
N SER A 322 11.79 -4.55 13.09
CA SER A 322 11.79 -6.01 13.28
C SER A 322 10.59 -6.39 14.11
N LEU A 323 9.82 -7.36 13.62
CA LEU A 323 8.59 -7.83 14.25
C LEU A 323 8.74 -9.30 14.60
N LYS A 324 7.99 -9.77 15.58
CA LYS A 324 7.86 -11.21 15.80
C LYS A 324 7.24 -11.88 14.58
N ALA A 325 7.56 -13.15 14.37
CA ALA A 325 6.90 -13.97 13.36
C ALA A 325 5.36 -13.88 13.50
N HIS A 326 4.65 -14.21 12.44
CA HIS A 326 3.20 -14.14 12.37
C HIS A 326 2.62 -12.74 12.49
N SER A 327 3.11 -11.85 11.66
CA SER A 327 2.55 -10.53 11.38
C SER A 327 2.16 -10.45 9.91
N TYR A 328 1.11 -9.71 9.61
CA TYR A 328 0.65 -9.59 8.23
C TYR A 328 0.02 -8.23 7.96
N LEU A 329 -0.05 -7.87 6.68
CA LEU A 329 -0.64 -6.60 6.29
C LEU A 329 -1.30 -6.65 4.90
N ALA A 330 -2.31 -5.81 4.73
CA ALA A 330 -2.80 -5.40 3.43
C ALA A 330 -2.07 -4.12 3.00
N SER A 331 -1.59 -4.09 1.76
CA SER A 331 -0.79 -2.99 1.22
C SER A 331 -1.44 -2.36 -0.01
N GLY A 332 -1.55 -1.03 -0.03
CA GLY A 332 -2.04 -0.25 -1.16
C GLY A 332 -1.01 0.74 -1.67
N TYR A 333 -1.08 1.05 -2.98
CA TYR A 333 -0.24 2.05 -3.62
C TYR A 333 -0.32 3.40 -2.90
N GLY A 334 0.82 4.10 -2.81
CA GLY A 334 0.89 5.42 -2.16
C GLY A 334 1.10 5.37 -0.65
N GLY A 335 1.35 4.18 -0.07
CA GLY A 335 1.67 4.03 1.35
C GLY A 335 0.51 3.54 2.21
N HIS A 336 -0.66 3.23 1.63
CA HIS A 336 -1.77 2.68 2.41
C HIS A 336 -1.40 1.34 3.03
N LYS A 337 -1.69 1.18 4.32
CA LYS A 337 -1.47 -0.06 5.07
C LYS A 337 -2.61 -0.33 6.04
N LEU A 338 -2.97 -1.61 6.13
CA LEU A 338 -3.66 -2.20 7.26
C LEU A 338 -2.72 -3.25 7.83
N ILE A 339 -2.19 -3.03 9.03
CA ILE A 339 -1.20 -3.88 9.69
C ILE A 339 -1.88 -4.58 10.84
N VAL A 340 -1.73 -5.90 10.91
CA VAL A 340 -2.26 -6.74 11.99
C VAL A 340 -1.11 -7.45 12.67
N LEU A 341 -0.99 -7.27 13.98
CA LEU A 341 0.06 -7.83 14.83
C LEU A 341 -0.57 -8.71 15.92
N PRO A 342 -0.86 -9.99 15.62
CA PRO A 342 -1.55 -10.88 16.56
C PRO A 342 -0.83 -11.02 17.90
N PHE A 343 0.48 -11.08 17.90
CA PHE A 343 1.30 -11.22 19.11
C PHE A 343 1.22 -10.01 20.04
N ARG A 344 0.70 -8.86 19.58
CA ARG A 344 0.48 -7.64 20.38
C ARG A 344 -0.99 -7.26 20.51
N ASN A 345 -1.89 -8.07 19.97
CA ASN A 345 -3.32 -7.77 19.93
C ASN A 345 -3.62 -6.39 19.29
N LEU A 346 -2.87 -6.03 18.24
CA LEU A 346 -2.78 -4.67 17.72
C LEU A 346 -3.17 -4.61 16.24
N VAL A 347 -3.94 -3.58 15.88
CA VAL A 347 -4.26 -3.19 14.51
C VAL A 347 -3.81 -1.75 14.29
N ILE A 348 -3.09 -1.50 13.20
CA ILE A 348 -2.68 -0.15 12.80
C ILE A 348 -3.12 0.10 11.36
N VAL A 349 -3.79 1.22 11.15
CA VAL A 349 -4.21 1.67 9.81
C VAL A 349 -3.48 2.95 9.45
N HIS A 350 -2.90 2.97 8.26
CA HIS A 350 -2.24 4.15 7.68
C HIS A 350 -2.87 4.50 6.33
N ARG A 351 -3.29 5.74 6.17
CA ARG A 351 -3.98 6.24 4.96
C ARG A 351 -3.26 7.43 4.35
N VAL A 352 -3.37 7.53 3.02
CA VAL A 352 -2.81 8.62 2.22
C VAL A 352 -3.85 9.09 1.21
N ASN A 353 -3.98 10.40 1.00
CA ASN A 353 -4.84 10.94 -0.03
C ASN A 353 -4.17 10.83 -1.40
N THR A 354 -4.46 9.75 -2.12
CA THR A 354 -3.94 9.50 -3.47
C THR A 354 -4.82 10.05 -4.58
N ASP A 355 -5.96 10.66 -4.25
CA ASP A 355 -6.82 11.35 -5.23
C ASP A 355 -6.20 12.67 -5.70
N SER A 356 -5.26 13.23 -4.94
CA SER A 356 -4.54 14.46 -5.25
C SER A 356 -3.04 14.22 -5.44
N VAL A 357 -2.38 15.18 -6.10
CA VAL A 357 -0.92 15.18 -6.18
C VAL A 357 -0.36 15.55 -4.82
N GLY A 358 0.49 14.68 -4.27
CA GLY A 358 1.08 14.88 -2.95
C GLY A 358 2.25 13.95 -2.68
N ARG A 359 2.86 14.11 -1.49
CA ARG A 359 3.91 13.21 -1.01
C ARG A 359 3.31 11.83 -0.73
N ARG A 360 4.01 10.79 -1.11
CA ARG A 360 3.59 9.39 -0.91
C ARG A 360 4.67 8.66 -0.12
N PRO A 361 4.38 8.26 1.12
CA PRO A 361 5.34 7.54 1.93
C PRO A 361 5.80 6.24 1.28
N MET A 362 7.09 5.98 1.34
CA MET A 362 7.69 4.72 0.88
C MET A 362 7.71 3.69 2.02
N SER A 363 7.88 2.41 1.68
CA SER A 363 7.81 1.32 2.67
C SER A 363 8.80 1.46 3.82
N HIS A 364 10.03 1.94 3.59
CA HIS A 364 11.02 2.17 4.65
C HIS A 364 10.60 3.28 5.61
N GLN A 365 9.91 4.32 5.12
CA GLN A 365 9.35 5.39 5.96
C GLN A 365 8.17 4.88 6.79
N ILE A 366 7.29 4.06 6.18
CA ILE A 366 6.19 3.42 6.92
C ILE A 366 6.74 2.46 7.99
N GLY A 367 7.80 1.73 7.69
CA GLY A 367 8.45 0.86 8.68
C GLY A 367 9.00 1.64 9.86
N ARG A 368 9.66 2.79 9.61
CA ARG A 368 10.09 3.69 10.69
C ARG A 368 8.92 4.27 11.47
N LEU A 369 7.83 4.67 10.80
CA LEU A 369 6.61 5.11 11.47
C LEU A 369 6.06 4.00 12.39
N LEU A 370 6.00 2.77 11.89
CA LEU A 370 5.58 1.61 12.68
C LEU A 370 6.50 1.41 13.88
N TRP A 371 7.82 1.53 13.69
CA TRP A 371 8.79 1.45 14.79
C TRP A 371 8.50 2.53 15.86
N LEU A 372 8.29 3.79 15.46
CA LEU A 372 7.96 4.89 16.36
C LEU A 372 6.65 4.63 17.12
N ILE A 373 5.62 4.13 16.46
CA ILE A 373 4.36 3.74 17.09
C ILE A 373 4.60 2.64 18.11
N LEU A 374 5.27 1.55 17.73
CA LEU A 374 5.50 0.41 18.63
C LEU A 374 6.40 0.76 19.81
N SER A 375 7.35 1.69 19.65
CA SER A 375 8.18 2.17 20.74
C SER A 375 7.37 2.91 21.82
N ALA A 376 6.19 3.42 21.49
CA ALA A 376 5.29 4.05 22.42
C ALA A 376 4.47 3.06 23.27
N ALA A 377 4.38 1.81 22.85
CA ALA A 377 3.65 0.74 23.56
C ALA A 377 4.48 0.06 24.67
N GLY A 378 5.58 0.70 25.12
CA GLY A 378 6.51 0.09 26.09
C GLY A 378 7.55 -0.81 25.45
N GLU A 379 8.51 -1.26 26.28
CA GLU A 379 9.70 -1.97 25.82
C GLU A 379 9.41 -3.42 25.38
N GLY A 380 10.28 -3.86 24.49
CA GLY A 380 10.71 -5.28 24.46
C GLY A 380 10.50 -5.83 23.10
N ASP A 381 10.31 -5.74 22.00
CA ASP A 381 10.26 -6.63 20.84
C ASP A 381 10.63 -6.03 19.48
N ILE A 382 11.02 -4.77 19.44
CA ILE A 382 11.26 -4.07 18.17
C ILE A 382 12.73 -3.70 17.90
N GLY A 383 13.64 -4.00 18.83
CA GLY A 383 15.04 -3.62 18.69
C GLY A 383 15.30 -2.09 18.69
N PRO A 384 16.54 -1.64 18.59
CA PRO A 384 16.89 -0.22 18.48
C PRO A 384 16.37 0.35 17.15
N ASP A 385 16.13 1.68 17.09
CA ASP A 385 15.83 2.38 15.83
C ASP A 385 17.00 2.18 14.84
N PRO A 386 16.81 1.46 13.73
CA PRO A 386 17.90 1.21 12.78
C PRO A 386 18.48 2.51 12.21
N SER A 387 17.66 3.56 12.09
CA SER A 387 18.10 4.86 11.60
C SER A 387 19.04 5.56 12.56
N ILE A 388 18.83 5.42 13.88
CA ILE A 388 19.73 6.00 14.89
C ILE A 388 21.07 5.26 14.93
N ALA A 389 21.04 3.93 14.97
CA ALA A 389 22.25 3.12 14.98
C ALA A 389 23.12 3.36 13.73
N ALA A 390 22.49 3.44 12.56
CA ALA A 390 23.19 3.69 11.31
C ALA A 390 23.70 5.14 11.19
N ALA A 391 23.08 6.12 11.85
CA ALA A 391 23.50 7.52 11.82
C ALA A 391 24.77 7.83 12.67
N ALA A 392 25.24 6.89 13.48
CA ALA A 392 26.41 7.06 14.35
C ALA A 392 27.76 7.10 13.59
N GLY A 393 27.79 6.81 12.28
CA GLY A 393 28.98 6.81 11.46
C GLY A 393 29.43 8.18 10.95
N LYS A 394 30.48 8.17 10.13
CA LYS A 394 31.00 9.36 9.44
C LYS A 394 30.11 9.70 8.24
N LYS A 395 29.48 10.89 8.27
CA LYS A 395 28.79 11.42 7.08
C LYS A 395 29.82 11.71 5.97
N LEU A 396 29.54 11.23 4.75
CA LEU A 396 30.39 11.47 3.60
C LEU A 396 30.19 12.91 3.10
N ASP A 397 31.28 13.64 2.93
CA ASP A 397 31.29 14.96 2.33
C ASP A 397 31.33 14.89 0.79
N GLN A 398 31.35 16.06 0.15
CA GLN A 398 31.39 16.16 -1.31
C GLN A 398 32.62 15.48 -1.92
N THR A 399 33.77 15.51 -1.23
CA THR A 399 35.01 14.90 -1.68
C THR A 399 34.92 13.38 -1.61
N ASP A 400 34.42 12.86 -0.49
CA ASP A 400 34.17 11.43 -0.28
C ASP A 400 33.19 10.90 -1.33
N LEU A 401 32.08 11.63 -1.61
CA LEU A 401 31.10 11.26 -2.62
C LEU A 401 31.67 11.24 -4.03
N LYS A 402 32.48 12.26 -4.40
CA LYS A 402 33.18 12.30 -5.70
C LYS A 402 34.18 11.16 -5.84
N ARG A 403 34.89 10.78 -4.76
CA ARG A 403 35.81 9.64 -4.75
C ARG A 403 35.06 8.32 -4.93
N LEU A 404 33.97 8.13 -4.19
CA LEU A 404 33.11 6.93 -4.27
C LEU A 404 32.57 6.70 -5.71
N LEU A 405 32.31 7.77 -6.45
CA LEU A 405 31.65 7.72 -7.76
C LEU A 405 32.58 7.95 -8.95
N LYS A 406 33.89 8.16 -8.69
CA LYS A 406 34.88 8.54 -9.71
C LYS A 406 34.96 7.57 -10.91
N ASN A 407 34.87 6.27 -10.63
CA ASN A 407 34.97 5.20 -11.65
C ASN A 407 33.62 4.53 -11.92
N GLY A 408 32.51 5.19 -11.55
CA GLY A 408 31.22 4.54 -11.45
C GLY A 408 31.10 3.71 -10.16
N SER A 409 29.88 3.40 -9.78
CA SER A 409 29.61 2.60 -8.59
C SER A 409 28.43 1.68 -8.83
N ARG A 410 28.48 0.50 -8.25
CA ARG A 410 27.37 -0.45 -8.20
C ARG A 410 27.10 -0.81 -6.74
N TRP A 411 25.96 -0.41 -6.23
CA TRP A 411 25.55 -0.66 -4.86
C TRP A 411 24.50 -1.76 -4.83
N MET A 412 24.77 -2.82 -4.08
CA MET A 412 23.84 -3.92 -3.86
C MET A 412 23.24 -3.77 -2.48
N ILE A 413 22.00 -3.34 -2.41
CA ILE A 413 21.27 -3.09 -1.18
C ILE A 413 20.37 -4.28 -0.93
N PRO A 414 20.50 -5.01 0.20
CA PRO A 414 19.59 -6.09 0.54
C PRO A 414 18.15 -5.57 0.61
N ASN A 415 17.24 -6.23 -0.10
CA ASN A 415 15.85 -5.84 -0.11
C ASN A 415 15.13 -6.46 1.11
N LYS A 416 14.86 -5.64 2.12
CA LYS A 416 14.18 -6.03 3.36
C LYS A 416 12.71 -5.55 3.41
N GLY A 417 12.03 -5.40 2.29
CA GLY A 417 10.69 -4.80 2.31
C GLY A 417 9.76 -5.20 1.18
N ILE A 418 8.50 -4.89 1.36
CA ILE A 418 7.34 -5.20 0.47
C ILE A 418 7.46 -4.60 -0.95
N PHE A 419 8.59 -4.22 -1.41
CA PHE A 419 8.73 -3.72 -2.76
C PHE A 419 9.70 -4.58 -3.56
N MET A 420 9.17 -5.12 -4.66
CA MET A 420 9.98 -5.65 -5.74
C MET A 420 10.68 -6.99 -5.42
N GLY A 421 10.07 -8.09 -5.64
CA GLY A 421 10.46 -9.50 -5.59
C GLY A 421 11.92 -9.95 -5.81
N GLY A 422 12.89 -9.05 -5.81
CA GLY A 422 14.33 -9.36 -5.89
C GLY A 422 14.98 -9.42 -4.51
N ARG A 423 16.01 -10.25 -4.35
CA ARG A 423 16.79 -10.35 -3.10
C ARG A 423 17.59 -9.08 -2.82
N HIS A 424 17.95 -8.33 -3.85
CA HIS A 424 18.74 -7.11 -3.78
C HIS A 424 18.18 -6.03 -4.69
N LEU A 425 18.25 -4.80 -4.21
CA LEU A 425 18.12 -3.61 -5.03
C LEU A 425 19.50 -3.23 -5.53
N VAL A 426 19.70 -3.10 -6.83
CA VAL A 426 20.97 -2.64 -7.39
C VAL A 426 20.82 -1.21 -7.88
N ILE A 427 21.70 -0.33 -7.39
CA ILE A 427 21.87 1.03 -7.89
C ILE A 427 23.23 1.10 -8.58
N SER A 428 23.25 1.35 -9.88
CA SER A 428 24.49 1.57 -10.63
C SER A 428 24.57 3.03 -11.08
N CYS A 429 25.69 3.67 -10.80
CA CYS A 429 25.99 5.05 -11.17
C CYS A 429 27.15 5.05 -12.15
N THR A 430 26.96 5.61 -13.34
CA THR A 430 28.01 5.76 -14.35
C THR A 430 28.64 7.15 -14.28
N THR A 431 29.84 7.31 -14.81
CA THR A 431 30.62 8.57 -14.74
C THR A 431 30.00 9.72 -15.54
N ASP A 432 29.09 9.43 -16.47
CA ASP A 432 28.36 10.43 -17.28
C ASP A 432 27.10 10.99 -16.57
N GLY A 433 26.91 10.65 -15.30
CA GLY A 433 25.74 11.09 -14.52
C GLY A 433 24.48 10.24 -14.76
N THR A 434 24.61 9.10 -15.43
CA THR A 434 23.49 8.15 -15.57
C THR A 434 23.39 7.28 -14.33
N MET A 435 22.18 7.04 -13.88
CA MET A 435 21.83 6.12 -12.78
C MET A 435 20.94 5.02 -13.31
N LEU A 436 21.27 3.78 -13.00
CA LEU A 436 20.45 2.61 -13.24
C LEU A 436 19.96 2.08 -11.92
N PHE A 437 18.64 1.92 -11.84
CA PHE A 437 17.96 1.40 -10.66
C PHE A 437 17.32 0.07 -11.05
N CYS A 438 17.88 -1.01 -10.52
CA CYS A 438 17.47 -2.38 -10.83
C CYS A 438 16.87 -3.01 -9.58
N PRO A 439 15.55 -2.92 -9.41
CA PRO A 439 14.87 -3.56 -8.28
C PRO A 439 14.74 -5.08 -8.43
N TYR A 440 14.96 -5.58 -9.65
CA TYR A 440 14.96 -7.00 -10.04
C TYR A 440 16.12 -7.29 -10.97
N GLU A 441 16.50 -8.57 -11.07
CA GLU A 441 17.62 -9.02 -11.89
C GLU A 441 17.48 -8.68 -13.38
N GLU A 442 16.26 -8.50 -13.91
CA GLU A 442 16.00 -8.21 -15.33
C GLU A 442 15.32 -6.85 -15.58
N THR A 443 15.11 -6.04 -14.55
CA THR A 443 14.38 -4.78 -14.70
C THR A 443 15.27 -3.59 -14.36
N GLU A 444 15.48 -2.73 -15.35
CA GLU A 444 16.31 -1.55 -15.24
C GLU A 444 15.50 -0.27 -15.47
N PHE A 445 15.56 0.64 -14.50
CA PHE A 445 15.05 1.99 -14.65
C PHE A 445 16.21 2.96 -14.80
N LYS A 446 16.25 3.69 -15.90
CA LYS A 446 17.27 4.69 -16.17
C LYS A 446 16.89 6.05 -15.59
N GLY A 447 17.83 6.66 -14.91
CA GLY A 447 17.70 7.98 -14.32
C GLY A 447 18.95 8.81 -14.46
N LYS A 448 19.01 9.95 -13.78
CA LYS A 448 20.20 10.81 -13.66
C LYS A 448 20.57 11.00 -12.21
N TRP A 449 21.87 11.18 -11.95
CA TRP A 449 22.40 11.52 -10.64
C TRP A 449 23.38 12.70 -10.72
N TRP A 450 23.55 13.40 -9.59
CA TRP A 450 24.56 14.44 -9.42
C TRP A 450 24.85 14.64 -7.94
N ILE A 451 25.99 15.24 -7.61
CA ILE A 451 26.37 15.62 -6.25
C ILE A 451 26.21 17.12 -6.10
N SER A 452 25.63 17.55 -4.99
CA SER A 452 25.57 18.95 -4.58
C SER A 452 25.78 19.04 -3.05
N GLY A 453 26.88 19.68 -2.64
CA GLY A 453 27.33 19.62 -1.25
C GLY A 453 27.63 18.18 -0.81
N ASP A 454 27.12 17.82 0.35
CA ASP A 454 27.26 16.51 1.00
C ASP A 454 26.11 15.53 0.64
N ARG A 455 25.42 15.79 -0.45
CA ARG A 455 24.23 15.00 -0.85
C ARG A 455 24.37 14.42 -2.24
N PHE A 456 23.92 13.17 -2.37
CA PHE A 456 23.75 12.46 -3.63
C PHE A 456 22.33 12.64 -4.12
N TYR A 457 22.14 13.45 -5.15
CA TYR A 457 20.85 13.71 -5.77
C TYR A 457 20.59 12.73 -6.92
N PHE A 458 19.32 12.38 -7.12
CA PHE A 458 18.89 11.57 -8.26
C PHE A 458 17.54 12.01 -8.79
N LYS A 459 17.29 11.68 -10.08
CA LYS A 459 15.99 11.81 -10.74
C LYS A 459 15.72 10.53 -11.53
N ILE A 460 14.68 9.79 -11.15
CA ILE A 460 14.28 8.52 -11.78
C ILE A 460 12.75 8.43 -11.83
N LEU A 461 12.17 7.96 -12.94
CA LEU A 461 10.72 7.86 -13.13
C LEU A 461 9.93 9.13 -12.73
N GLY A 462 10.51 10.32 -13.00
CA GLY A 462 9.91 11.61 -12.62
C GLY A 462 10.10 12.02 -11.15
N LEU A 463 10.52 11.12 -10.28
CA LEU A 463 10.86 11.40 -8.89
C LEU A 463 12.23 12.06 -8.82
N ARG A 464 12.33 13.19 -8.09
CA ARG A 464 13.60 13.83 -7.70
C ARG A 464 13.74 13.75 -6.19
N SER A 465 14.87 13.21 -5.73
CA SER A 465 15.19 13.13 -4.30
C SER A 465 16.71 13.14 -4.10
N TYR A 466 17.15 12.93 -2.86
CA TYR A 466 18.55 12.78 -2.54
C TYR A 466 18.75 11.76 -1.41
N PHE A 467 19.99 11.25 -1.30
CA PHE A 467 20.49 10.48 -0.18
C PHE A 467 21.62 11.25 0.53
N GLU A 468 21.63 11.17 1.85
CA GLU A 468 22.82 11.40 2.66
C GLU A 468 23.48 10.04 2.92
N LEU A 469 24.80 9.96 2.75
CA LEU A 469 25.56 8.72 2.89
C LEU A 469 26.41 8.78 4.16
N ILE A 470 26.28 7.76 4.99
CA ILE A 470 27.03 7.64 6.25
C ILE A 470 27.84 6.35 6.21
N ARG A 471 29.13 6.45 6.47
CA ARG A 471 30.04 5.31 6.50
C ARG A 471 30.21 4.80 7.92
N ASN A 472 29.95 3.50 8.11
CA ASN A 472 30.19 2.73 9.32
C ASN A 472 31.12 1.56 9.00
N GLY A 473 32.41 1.71 9.24
CA GLY A 473 33.39 0.68 8.90
C GLY A 473 33.37 0.32 7.41
N ASN A 474 33.04 -0.93 7.11
CA ASN A 474 32.95 -1.45 5.74
C ASN A 474 31.61 -1.22 5.06
N PHE A 475 30.66 -0.56 5.71
CA PHE A 475 29.34 -0.32 5.15
C PHE A 475 29.07 1.16 4.92
N ILE A 476 28.29 1.45 3.91
CA ILE A 476 27.73 2.78 3.64
C ILE A 476 26.22 2.68 3.69
N THR A 477 25.62 3.48 4.55
CA THR A 477 24.18 3.59 4.72
C THR A 477 23.64 4.81 3.98
N LEU A 478 22.54 4.64 3.25
CA LEU A 478 21.82 5.71 2.58
C LEU A 478 20.66 6.16 3.46
N PHE A 479 20.55 7.47 3.68
CA PHE A 479 19.44 8.11 4.34
C PHE A 479 18.68 8.99 3.36
N ASP A 480 17.36 8.86 3.34
CA ASP A 480 16.50 9.70 2.50
C ASP A 480 16.35 11.13 3.07
N ALA A 481 15.63 11.98 2.35
CA ALA A 481 15.39 13.38 2.73
C ALA A 481 14.62 13.55 4.07
N THR A 482 14.06 12.50 4.63
CA THR A 482 13.39 12.50 5.95
C THR A 482 14.31 12.02 7.08
N GLY A 483 15.57 11.71 6.76
CA GLY A 483 16.51 11.12 7.68
C GLY A 483 16.19 9.67 8.05
N THR A 484 15.44 8.98 7.18
CA THR A 484 15.12 7.56 7.36
C THR A 484 16.11 6.70 6.58
N MET A 485 16.62 5.65 7.20
CA MET A 485 17.46 4.67 6.53
C MET A 485 16.72 4.05 5.35
N PHE A 486 17.27 4.23 4.15
CA PHE A 486 16.77 3.61 2.93
C PHE A 486 17.35 2.20 2.75
N GLY A 487 18.63 2.05 3.04
CA GLY A 487 19.35 0.79 2.94
C GLY A 487 20.85 1.00 3.14
N GLU A 488 21.61 -0.08 3.16
CA GLU A 488 23.07 -0.06 3.26
C GLU A 488 23.70 -1.02 2.24
N PHE A 489 24.94 -0.76 1.89
CA PHE A 489 25.74 -1.61 1.01
C PHE A 489 27.20 -1.65 1.50
N GLU A 490 27.91 -2.69 1.10
CA GLU A 490 29.35 -2.81 1.40
C GLU A 490 30.16 -1.74 0.68
N ALA A 491 30.96 -1.00 1.44
CA ALA A 491 31.79 0.05 0.87
C ALA A 491 32.87 -0.56 -0.01
N PRO A 492 33.07 -0.05 -1.24
CA PRO A 492 34.21 -0.47 -2.06
C PRO A 492 35.51 -0.16 -1.32
N SER A 493 36.50 -1.01 -1.50
CA SER A 493 37.88 -0.76 -1.03
C SER A 493 38.35 0.56 -1.63
N ILE A 494 38.57 1.57 -0.81
CA ILE A 494 39.03 2.91 -1.22
C ILE A 494 40.55 2.95 -1.20
#